data_478284c587b6093d1f59b5558db45753
#
_entry.id   478284c587b6093d1f59b5558db45753
#
_cell.length_a   1.000
_cell.length_b   1.000
_cell.length_c   1.000
_cell.angle_alpha   90.00
_cell.angle_beta   90.00
_cell.angle_gamma   90.00
#
_symmetry.space_group_name_H-M   'P 1'
#
loop_
_entity.id
_entity.type
_entity.pdbx_description
1 polymer ?
#
loop_
_entity_poly.entity_id
_entity_poly.type
_entity_poly.pdbx_seq_one_letter_code
_entity_poly.pdbx_strand_id
1 'polypeptide(L)'
;MKKLAATLLCVLAFAACTNNQPDNNQNNQTNTNMENTAKVYLTRNISPEALVNIYKALGVEAKGRVAVKISTGEGSNPNYLKPELIKDLVHEVDGTIVECNTAYGNGPGDEKDERNNSAVHWEVIRRHGFTDYFPVDIMDEYDEIRIPVKDQRHIKYDIVGGHIANYDFMIALNHFKGHPMGGYGGALKNLSIGCASSNGKAYIHSSGKMEKLDMAKLWTPEYIGDQDGFLESMAAAAQAVTNYFQKRQGIIYINVMNNMSIDCDCVDHPAPVKLEDYGILASTDPVALDQACVDIINNQEVTATNDPTDLLSRIDKQHGTHTIEHAEAIGLGTRKYTIVSID
;
A
#
# COMPACT_ATOMS: atom_id res chain seq x y z
N MET A 1 50.51 50.35 -24.21
CA MET A 1 50.72 50.65 -25.65
C MET A 1 49.54 49.97 -26.35
N LYS A 2 48.51 50.76 -26.76
CA LYS A 2 48.14 51.05 -28.17
C LYS A 2 47.66 49.78 -28.90
N LYS A 3 46.47 49.65 -29.54
CA LYS A 3 45.44 50.53 -30.15
C LYS A 3 44.21 49.60 -30.38
N LEU A 4 42.97 49.90 -30.15
CA LEU A 4 41.96 50.66 -30.90
C LEU A 4 41.92 50.50 -32.46
N ALA A 5 40.77 49.99 -32.94
CA ALA A 5 40.00 50.34 -34.10
C ALA A 5 38.79 49.41 -34.23
N ALA A 6 37.59 49.70 -34.20
CA ALA A 6 36.56 50.60 -34.68
C ALA A 6 36.35 50.57 -36.22
N THR A 7 35.04 50.58 -36.55
CA THR A 7 34.40 50.94 -37.85
C THR A 7 33.90 49.74 -38.69
N LEU A 8 32.73 49.68 -39.35
CA LEU A 8 31.70 50.63 -39.68
C LEU A 8 30.45 49.92 -40.23
N LEU A 9 29.33 50.47 -39.98
CA LEU A 9 27.99 50.37 -40.54
C LEU A 9 27.90 50.08 -42.06
N CYS A 10 26.89 49.28 -42.48
CA CYS A 10 26.13 49.55 -43.71
C CYS A 10 24.68 49.08 -43.55
N VAL A 11 23.78 50.08 -43.60
CA VAL A 11 22.32 49.98 -43.71
C VAL A 11 21.99 49.86 -45.18
N LEU A 12 21.12 48.97 -45.58
CA LEU A 12 20.34 49.08 -46.81
C LEU A 12 18.93 48.60 -46.57
N ALA A 13 18.00 49.54 -46.58
CA ALA A 13 16.57 49.34 -46.61
C ALA A 13 16.11 49.10 -48.06
N PHE A 14 15.20 48.15 -48.24
CA PHE A 14 14.25 48.17 -49.34
C PHE A 14 12.86 47.83 -48.81
N ALA A 15 11.94 48.73 -49.19
CA ALA A 15 10.54 48.71 -48.80
C ALA A 15 9.66 47.99 -49.85
N ALA A 16 8.52 47.56 -49.37
CA ALA A 16 7.21 47.40 -49.99
C ALA A 16 6.93 46.11 -50.78
N CYS A 17 5.94 45.33 -50.38
CA CYS A 17 4.57 45.48 -50.86
C CYS A 17 3.64 44.56 -50.04
N THR A 18 2.53 45.12 -49.67
CA THR A 18 1.36 44.61 -49.01
C THR A 18 0.68 43.46 -49.74
N ASN A 19 0.28 42.43 -48.99
CA ASN A 19 -0.98 41.72 -49.27
C ASN A 19 -1.58 41.21 -47.94
N ASN A 20 -2.71 41.80 -47.59
CA ASN A 20 -3.59 41.39 -46.49
C ASN A 20 -4.34 40.10 -46.87
N GLN A 21 -4.16 39.06 -46.09
CA GLN A 21 -5.22 38.05 -45.84
C GLN A 21 -5.24 37.70 -44.35
N PRO A 22 -6.41 37.58 -43.73
CA PRO A 22 -6.51 37.25 -42.29
C PRO A 22 -6.44 35.74 -42.12
N ASP A 23 -5.31 35.23 -41.65
CA ASP A 23 -5.21 33.89 -41.15
C ASP A 23 -5.80 33.83 -39.72
N ASN A 24 -7.06 33.42 -39.69
CA ASN A 24 -7.71 32.93 -38.49
C ASN A 24 -7.16 31.55 -38.15
N ASN A 25 -6.12 31.49 -37.33
CA ASN A 25 -5.72 30.25 -36.66
C ASN A 25 -5.26 30.59 -35.23
N GLN A 26 -6.24 30.98 -34.39
CA GLN A 26 -6.06 30.89 -32.95
C GLN A 26 -6.19 29.41 -32.57
N ASN A 27 -5.08 28.69 -32.69
CA ASN A 27 -4.90 27.46 -31.92
C ASN A 27 -4.83 27.85 -30.45
N ASN A 28 -6.00 27.87 -29.79
CA ASN A 28 -6.13 27.75 -28.36
C ASN A 28 -5.59 26.37 -27.98
N GLN A 29 -4.29 26.27 -27.82
CA GLN A 29 -3.73 25.25 -26.92
C GLN A 29 -4.14 25.63 -25.51
N THR A 30 -5.35 25.27 -25.13
CA THR A 30 -5.70 25.04 -23.74
C THR A 30 -4.82 23.86 -23.27
N ASN A 31 -3.63 24.20 -22.76
CA ASN A 31 -2.90 23.32 -21.85
C ASN A 31 -3.77 23.12 -20.64
N THR A 32 -4.75 22.21 -20.75
CA THR A 32 -5.33 21.57 -19.58
C THR A 32 -4.22 20.70 -19.01
N ASN A 33 -3.47 21.24 -18.06
CA ASN A 33 -2.84 20.44 -17.03
C ASN A 33 -4.00 19.67 -16.38
N MET A 34 -4.35 18.51 -16.93
CA MET A 34 -5.15 17.54 -16.21
C MET A 34 -4.26 17.10 -15.05
N GLU A 35 -4.48 17.68 -13.88
CA GLU A 35 -3.86 17.22 -12.65
C GLU A 35 -4.11 15.72 -12.59
N ASN A 36 -3.05 14.96 -12.38
CA ASN A 36 -3.09 13.50 -12.30
C ASN A 36 -3.86 13.11 -11.01
N THR A 37 -5.18 13.05 -11.13
CA THR A 37 -6.10 12.76 -10.02
C THR A 37 -6.58 11.33 -10.16
N ALA A 38 -6.31 10.51 -9.15
CA ALA A 38 -6.73 9.13 -9.13
C ALA A 38 -8.22 9.00 -8.72
N LYS A 39 -8.89 7.94 -9.18
CA LYS A 39 -10.23 7.60 -8.72
C LYS A 39 -10.13 6.63 -7.55
N VAL A 40 -10.88 6.93 -6.49
CA VAL A 40 -11.10 6.04 -5.36
C VAL A 40 -12.59 5.75 -5.29
N TYR A 41 -12.96 4.50 -5.57
CA TYR A 41 -14.35 4.05 -5.45
C TYR A 41 -14.67 3.79 -3.99
N LEU A 42 -15.93 4.07 -3.59
CA LEU A 42 -16.41 3.92 -2.23
C LEU A 42 -17.80 3.28 -2.22
N THR A 43 -18.00 2.31 -1.34
CA THR A 43 -19.32 1.89 -0.86
C THR A 43 -19.37 1.92 0.66
N ARG A 44 -20.52 2.37 1.21
CA ARG A 44 -20.78 2.34 2.66
C ARG A 44 -21.21 0.95 3.13
N ASN A 45 -21.60 0.09 2.21
CA ASN A 45 -21.99 -1.28 2.52
C ASN A 45 -20.76 -2.17 2.70
N ILE A 46 -20.68 -2.91 3.82
CA ILE A 46 -19.64 -3.89 4.09
C ILE A 46 -20.29 -5.28 4.08
N SER A 47 -20.22 -5.90 2.93
CA SER A 47 -20.77 -7.24 2.69
C SER A 47 -19.97 -7.97 1.62
N PRO A 48 -20.09 -9.30 1.51
CA PRO A 48 -19.45 -10.07 0.44
C PRO A 48 -19.82 -9.56 -0.95
N GLU A 49 -21.10 -9.23 -1.16
CA GLU A 49 -21.60 -8.66 -2.43
C GLU A 49 -20.98 -7.28 -2.71
N ALA A 50 -20.87 -6.41 -1.70
CA ALA A 50 -20.29 -5.08 -1.86
C ALA A 50 -18.80 -5.15 -2.24
N LEU A 51 -18.03 -6.14 -1.73
CA LEU A 51 -16.66 -6.39 -2.14
C LEU A 51 -16.55 -6.77 -3.62
N VAL A 52 -17.46 -7.62 -4.12
CA VAL A 52 -17.50 -7.98 -5.54
C VAL A 52 -17.89 -6.75 -6.38
N ASN A 53 -18.88 -5.98 -5.94
CA ASN A 53 -19.36 -4.81 -6.68
C ASN A 53 -18.27 -3.74 -6.80
N ILE A 54 -17.52 -3.45 -5.73
CA ILE A 54 -16.46 -2.45 -5.78
C ILE A 54 -15.26 -2.93 -6.60
N TYR A 55 -14.93 -4.23 -6.57
CA TYR A 55 -13.96 -4.82 -7.47
C TYR A 55 -14.37 -4.59 -8.94
N LYS A 56 -15.60 -4.90 -9.30
CA LYS A 56 -16.13 -4.71 -10.66
C LYS A 56 -16.15 -3.24 -11.09
N ALA A 57 -16.40 -2.32 -10.16
CA ALA A 57 -16.39 -0.88 -10.42
C ALA A 57 -15.01 -0.35 -10.84
N LEU A 58 -13.92 -1.00 -10.43
CA LEU A 58 -12.55 -0.66 -10.88
C LEU A 58 -12.36 -0.86 -12.40
N GLY A 59 -13.16 -1.72 -13.04
CA GLY A 59 -13.04 -2.01 -14.47
C GLY A 59 -11.75 -2.73 -14.86
N VAL A 60 -11.06 -3.34 -13.90
CA VAL A 60 -9.83 -4.13 -14.09
C VAL A 60 -10.13 -5.60 -13.82
N GLU A 61 -9.92 -6.43 -14.81
CA GLU A 61 -10.13 -7.87 -14.69
C GLU A 61 -8.87 -8.57 -14.17
N ALA A 62 -8.99 -9.30 -13.06
CA ALA A 62 -7.91 -10.15 -12.56
C ALA A 62 -7.70 -11.34 -13.50
N LYS A 63 -6.48 -11.55 -13.97
CA LYS A 63 -6.13 -12.57 -14.97
C LYS A 63 -4.96 -13.44 -14.54
N GLY A 64 -4.97 -14.69 -15.00
CA GLY A 64 -3.93 -15.66 -14.67
C GLY A 64 -4.12 -16.20 -13.25
N ARG A 65 -3.02 -16.56 -12.58
CA ARG A 65 -3.05 -17.00 -11.18
C ARG A 65 -3.13 -15.77 -10.26
N VAL A 66 -4.25 -15.66 -9.55
CA VAL A 66 -4.55 -14.46 -8.76
C VAL A 66 -4.17 -14.66 -7.30
N ALA A 67 -3.27 -13.82 -6.79
CA ALA A 67 -2.99 -13.71 -5.37
C ALA A 67 -3.95 -12.71 -4.72
N VAL A 68 -4.65 -13.09 -3.67
CA VAL A 68 -5.41 -12.18 -2.81
C VAL A 68 -4.62 -11.99 -1.52
N LYS A 69 -3.87 -10.88 -1.42
CA LYS A 69 -3.00 -10.60 -0.28
C LYS A 69 -3.78 -9.96 0.85
N ILE A 70 -3.83 -10.67 1.96
CA ILE A 70 -4.50 -10.22 3.19
C ILE A 70 -3.55 -10.27 4.40
N SER A 71 -4.05 -9.90 5.58
CA SER A 71 -3.51 -10.30 6.89
C SER A 71 -4.49 -11.27 7.53
N THR A 72 -4.03 -12.47 7.84
CA THR A 72 -4.86 -13.53 8.45
C THR A 72 -5.10 -13.33 9.94
N GLY A 73 -4.42 -12.36 10.56
CA GLY A 73 -4.53 -12.02 11.98
C GLY A 73 -3.73 -12.95 12.90
N GLU A 74 -3.29 -12.45 14.05
CA GLU A 74 -2.75 -13.29 15.14
C GLU A 74 -3.84 -14.14 15.76
N GLY A 75 -3.43 -15.22 16.44
CA GLY A 75 -4.32 -16.28 16.87
C GLY A 75 -5.50 -15.89 17.75
N SER A 76 -5.34 -14.85 18.59
CA SER A 76 -6.42 -14.33 19.46
C SER A 76 -6.95 -12.98 19.00
N ASN A 77 -6.45 -12.42 17.88
CA ASN A 77 -6.94 -11.14 17.34
C ASN A 77 -8.34 -11.32 16.73
N PRO A 78 -9.38 -10.61 17.20
CA PRO A 78 -10.73 -10.76 16.68
C PRO A 78 -11.03 -9.91 15.44
N ASN A 79 -10.14 -8.93 15.08
CA ASN A 79 -10.48 -7.83 14.17
C ASN A 79 -10.13 -8.07 12.70
N TYR A 80 -9.35 -9.14 12.39
CA TYR A 80 -8.95 -9.45 11.00
C TYR A 80 -10.16 -9.63 10.06
N LEU A 81 -9.95 -9.43 8.76
CA LEU A 81 -10.98 -9.65 7.74
C LEU A 81 -11.43 -11.11 7.74
N LYS A 82 -12.71 -11.33 8.07
CA LYS A 82 -13.27 -12.67 8.20
C LYS A 82 -13.41 -13.36 6.85
N PRO A 83 -13.15 -14.68 6.77
CA PRO A 83 -13.34 -15.46 5.54
C PRO A 83 -14.72 -15.28 4.92
N GLU A 84 -15.78 -15.22 5.74
CA GLU A 84 -17.16 -15.04 5.31
C GLU A 84 -17.39 -13.71 4.58
N LEU A 85 -16.67 -12.66 4.97
CA LEU A 85 -16.77 -11.36 4.31
C LEU A 85 -16.11 -11.37 2.92
N ILE A 86 -14.97 -12.03 2.80
CA ILE A 86 -14.13 -11.95 1.58
C ILE A 86 -14.41 -13.05 0.57
N LYS A 87 -15.20 -14.07 0.94
CA LYS A 87 -15.35 -15.31 0.17
C LYS A 87 -15.82 -15.09 -1.28
N ASP A 88 -16.81 -14.20 -1.45
CA ASP A 88 -17.43 -14.02 -2.78
C ASP A 88 -16.44 -13.34 -3.73
N LEU A 89 -15.62 -12.40 -3.25
CA LEU A 89 -14.56 -11.78 -4.04
C LEU A 89 -13.48 -12.79 -4.43
N VAL A 90 -13.02 -13.61 -3.47
CA VAL A 90 -11.95 -14.59 -3.74
C VAL A 90 -12.42 -15.64 -4.74
N HIS A 91 -13.66 -16.10 -4.62
CA HIS A 91 -14.26 -17.05 -5.59
C HIS A 91 -14.51 -16.38 -6.96
N GLU A 92 -14.95 -15.11 -7.01
CA GLU A 92 -15.18 -14.37 -8.26
C GLU A 92 -13.92 -14.30 -9.13
N VAL A 93 -12.73 -14.24 -8.49
CA VAL A 93 -11.45 -14.11 -9.20
C VAL A 93 -10.65 -15.42 -9.27
N ASP A 94 -11.21 -16.55 -8.82
CA ASP A 94 -10.50 -17.83 -8.65
C ASP A 94 -9.15 -17.65 -7.93
N GLY A 95 -9.19 -16.91 -6.83
CA GLY A 95 -8.01 -16.41 -6.13
C GLY A 95 -7.46 -17.39 -5.08
N THR A 96 -6.17 -17.28 -4.82
CA THR A 96 -5.50 -17.90 -3.68
C THR A 96 -5.22 -16.83 -2.63
N ILE A 97 -5.60 -17.07 -1.38
CA ILE A 97 -5.19 -16.22 -0.25
C ILE A 97 -3.69 -16.36 -0.05
N VAL A 98 -2.97 -15.23 0.02
CA VAL A 98 -1.52 -15.25 0.22
C VAL A 98 -1.11 -14.42 1.44
N GLU A 99 -0.12 -14.92 2.18
CA GLU A 99 0.47 -14.32 3.38
C GLU A 99 1.98 -14.58 3.42
N CYS A 100 2.66 -13.92 4.38
CA CYS A 100 4.03 -14.25 4.78
C CYS A 100 4.14 -14.29 6.30
N ASN A 101 5.11 -15.06 6.79
CA ASN A 101 5.42 -15.16 8.22
C ASN A 101 5.81 -13.79 8.80
N THR A 102 5.60 -13.62 10.10
CA THR A 102 6.00 -12.40 10.83
C THR A 102 7.48 -12.42 11.21
N ALA A 103 7.99 -11.30 11.74
CA ALA A 103 9.39 -11.14 12.16
C ALA A 103 9.51 -10.68 13.61
N TYR A 104 8.57 -11.04 14.47
CA TYR A 104 8.57 -10.71 15.89
C TYR A 104 8.25 -11.98 16.72
N GLY A 105 8.25 -11.86 18.06
CA GLY A 105 8.14 -12.99 18.98
C GLY A 105 9.50 -13.57 19.36
N ASN A 106 9.50 -14.55 20.27
CA ASN A 106 10.73 -15.17 20.78
C ASN A 106 11.10 -16.48 20.04
N GLY A 107 10.49 -16.72 18.88
CA GLY A 107 10.70 -17.92 18.09
C GLY A 107 9.65 -19.01 18.33
N PRO A 108 9.86 -20.21 17.78
CA PRO A 108 8.92 -21.30 17.91
C PRO A 108 8.54 -21.59 19.37
N GLY A 109 7.23 -21.60 19.67
CA GLY A 109 6.73 -21.82 21.02
C GLY A 109 6.49 -20.56 21.84
N ASP A 110 6.69 -19.35 21.28
CA ASP A 110 6.18 -18.12 21.87
C ASP A 110 4.68 -18.00 21.59
N GLU A 111 3.87 -18.22 22.64
CA GLU A 111 2.40 -18.15 22.54
C GLU A 111 1.87 -16.75 22.15
N LYS A 112 2.74 -15.74 22.17
CA LYS A 112 2.37 -14.35 21.82
C LYS A 112 2.47 -14.05 20.32
N ASP A 113 3.13 -14.91 19.56
CA ASP A 113 3.30 -14.74 18.13
C ASP A 113 3.27 -16.11 17.44
N GLU A 114 2.10 -16.43 16.94
CA GLU A 114 1.82 -17.70 16.30
C GLU A 114 2.12 -17.72 14.80
N ARG A 115 2.54 -16.58 14.20
CA ARG A 115 2.82 -16.49 12.75
C ARG A 115 4.30 -16.29 12.42
N ASN A 116 5.21 -16.46 13.38
CA ASN A 116 6.65 -16.30 13.16
C ASN A 116 7.33 -17.51 12.49
N ASN A 117 6.59 -18.57 12.25
CA ASN A 117 7.01 -19.72 11.46
C ASN A 117 5.81 -20.39 10.79
N SER A 118 6.06 -21.03 9.65
CA SER A 118 4.99 -21.56 8.79
C SER A 118 4.15 -22.64 9.45
N ALA A 119 4.75 -23.51 10.31
CA ALA A 119 4.01 -24.59 10.94
C ALA A 119 2.88 -24.07 11.84
N VAL A 120 3.20 -23.10 12.72
CA VAL A 120 2.21 -22.47 13.62
C VAL A 120 1.31 -21.52 12.85
N HIS A 121 1.83 -20.81 11.87
CA HIS A 121 1.02 -19.93 11.00
C HIS A 121 -0.09 -20.71 10.28
N TRP A 122 0.19 -21.92 9.78
CA TRP A 122 -0.82 -22.81 9.21
C TRP A 122 -1.91 -23.19 10.22
N GLU A 123 -1.57 -23.34 11.50
CA GLU A 123 -2.56 -23.63 12.56
C GLU A 123 -3.48 -22.43 12.78
N VAL A 124 -2.94 -21.20 12.80
CA VAL A 124 -3.72 -19.98 12.90
C VAL A 124 -4.67 -19.83 11.69
N ILE A 125 -4.15 -20.02 10.47
CA ILE A 125 -4.95 -19.94 9.24
C ILE A 125 -6.14 -20.90 9.28
N ARG A 126 -5.92 -22.15 9.71
CA ARG A 126 -6.99 -23.14 9.85
C ARG A 126 -7.97 -22.76 10.97
N ARG A 127 -7.48 -22.35 12.13
CA ARG A 127 -8.32 -21.93 13.27
C ARG A 127 -9.20 -20.72 12.91
N HIS A 128 -8.71 -19.83 12.08
CA HIS A 128 -9.48 -18.69 11.59
C HIS A 128 -10.41 -19.03 10.42
N GLY A 129 -10.44 -20.28 9.95
CA GLY A 129 -11.38 -20.78 8.96
C GLY A 129 -11.04 -20.45 7.51
N PHE A 130 -9.86 -19.91 7.21
CA PHE A 130 -9.50 -19.54 5.83
C PHE A 130 -9.45 -20.77 4.92
N THR A 131 -8.92 -21.89 5.39
CA THR A 131 -8.82 -23.14 4.61
C THR A 131 -10.16 -23.80 4.32
N ASP A 132 -11.24 -23.40 5.00
CA ASP A 132 -12.59 -23.93 4.77
C ASP A 132 -13.21 -23.36 3.49
N TYR A 133 -12.70 -22.20 3.03
CA TYR A 133 -13.24 -21.48 1.88
C TYR A 133 -12.26 -21.37 0.71
N PHE A 134 -10.94 -21.38 0.95
CA PHE A 134 -9.96 -20.97 -0.05
C PHE A 134 -8.73 -21.87 -0.10
N PRO A 135 -8.05 -21.96 -1.26
CA PRO A 135 -6.63 -22.26 -1.26
C PRO A 135 -5.87 -21.12 -0.56
N VAL A 136 -4.89 -21.47 0.27
CA VAL A 136 -4.04 -20.53 1.01
C VAL A 136 -2.58 -20.87 0.75
N ASP A 137 -1.73 -19.85 0.68
CA ASP A 137 -0.29 -19.99 0.44
C ASP A 137 0.50 -19.04 1.36
N ILE A 138 1.42 -19.59 2.15
CA ILE A 138 2.42 -18.81 2.90
C ILE A 138 3.61 -18.63 1.96
N MET A 139 3.73 -17.45 1.35
CA MET A 139 4.65 -17.20 0.25
C MET A 139 6.13 -17.38 0.60
N ASP A 140 6.49 -17.24 1.88
CA ASP A 140 7.85 -17.43 2.40
C ASP A 140 8.02 -18.74 3.18
N GLU A 141 7.15 -19.74 2.95
CA GLU A 141 7.21 -21.03 3.64
C GLU A 141 8.53 -21.77 3.39
N TYR A 142 9.02 -21.73 2.16
CA TYR A 142 10.21 -22.49 1.76
C TYR A 142 11.39 -21.62 1.33
N ASP A 143 11.12 -20.48 0.68
CA ASP A 143 12.15 -19.61 0.12
C ASP A 143 11.73 -18.15 0.06
N GLU A 144 12.67 -17.30 -0.31
CA GLU A 144 12.49 -15.88 -0.53
C GLU A 144 13.24 -15.44 -1.78
N ILE A 145 12.75 -14.40 -2.43
CA ILE A 145 13.41 -13.80 -3.58
C ILE A 145 13.65 -12.30 -3.37
N ARG A 146 14.64 -11.76 -4.07
CA ARG A 146 14.92 -10.33 -4.11
C ARG A 146 14.31 -9.71 -5.36
N ILE A 147 13.46 -8.72 -5.18
CA ILE A 147 12.91 -7.93 -6.27
C ILE A 147 13.50 -6.51 -6.28
N PRO A 148 13.71 -5.91 -7.48
CA PRO A 148 14.39 -4.63 -7.57
C PRO A 148 13.55 -3.49 -7.01
N VAL A 149 14.18 -2.63 -6.21
CA VAL A 149 13.66 -1.37 -5.69
C VAL A 149 14.21 -0.22 -6.55
N LYS A 150 13.37 0.76 -6.90
CA LYS A 150 13.79 1.96 -7.64
C LYS A 150 14.42 3.00 -6.71
N ASP A 151 13.77 3.31 -5.61
CA ASP A 151 14.33 4.18 -4.57
C ASP A 151 15.23 3.41 -3.63
N GLN A 152 16.53 3.51 -3.83
CA GLN A 152 17.55 2.76 -3.08
C GLN A 152 18.15 3.59 -1.93
N ARG A 153 17.42 4.57 -1.40
CA ARG A 153 17.90 5.41 -0.30
C ARG A 153 18.25 4.59 0.95
N HIS A 154 17.39 3.64 1.32
CA HIS A 154 17.54 2.81 2.51
C HIS A 154 17.75 1.33 2.14
N ILE A 155 16.85 0.77 1.33
CA ILE A 155 16.90 -0.63 0.90
C ILE A 155 17.29 -0.73 -0.58
N LYS A 156 18.12 -1.69 -0.94
CA LYS A 156 18.60 -1.85 -2.33
C LYS A 156 17.70 -2.78 -3.16
N TYR A 157 16.98 -3.64 -2.51
CA TYR A 157 16.01 -4.60 -3.04
C TYR A 157 14.97 -4.86 -1.95
N ASP A 158 13.83 -5.38 -2.33
CA ASP A 158 12.86 -5.94 -1.40
C ASP A 158 13.03 -7.46 -1.35
N ILE A 159 12.96 -8.05 -0.15
CA ILE A 159 13.07 -9.49 0.09
C ILE A 159 11.66 -10.01 0.38
N VAL A 160 11.05 -10.61 -0.63
CA VAL A 160 9.66 -11.06 -0.58
C VAL A 160 9.59 -12.58 -0.52
N GLY A 161 8.44 -13.12 -0.08
CA GLY A 161 8.21 -14.56 -0.12
C GLY A 161 8.38 -15.12 -1.53
N GLY A 162 9.11 -16.24 -1.70
CA GLY A 162 9.50 -16.77 -3.01
C GLY A 162 8.31 -17.17 -3.87
N HIS A 163 7.23 -17.65 -3.25
CA HIS A 163 6.01 -18.03 -3.96
C HIS A 163 5.28 -16.86 -4.65
N ILE A 164 5.63 -15.60 -4.40
CA ILE A 164 5.11 -14.45 -5.16
C ILE A 164 5.31 -14.65 -6.68
N ALA A 165 6.36 -15.40 -7.06
CA ALA A 165 6.66 -15.72 -8.45
C ALA A 165 5.60 -16.64 -9.11
N ASN A 166 4.79 -17.30 -8.32
CA ASN A 166 3.72 -18.18 -8.80
C ASN A 166 2.49 -17.43 -9.31
N TYR A 167 2.37 -16.13 -9.07
CA TYR A 167 1.18 -15.35 -9.36
C TYR A 167 1.39 -14.35 -10.48
N ASP A 168 0.31 -14.14 -11.26
CA ASP A 168 0.30 -13.24 -12.40
C ASP A 168 -0.38 -11.90 -12.07
N PHE A 169 -1.38 -11.91 -11.18
CA PHE A 169 -2.15 -10.75 -10.72
C PHE A 169 -2.22 -10.72 -9.20
N MET A 170 -2.30 -9.51 -8.61
CA MET A 170 -2.51 -9.37 -7.16
C MET A 170 -3.71 -8.47 -6.86
N ILE A 171 -4.55 -8.92 -5.95
CA ILE A 171 -5.49 -8.07 -5.22
C ILE A 171 -4.93 -7.84 -3.83
N ALA A 172 -4.45 -6.62 -3.56
CA ALA A 172 -4.11 -6.24 -2.20
C ALA A 172 -5.40 -5.90 -1.46
N LEU A 173 -5.94 -6.87 -0.74
CA LEU A 173 -7.15 -6.74 0.07
C LEU A 173 -6.76 -6.42 1.50
N ASN A 174 -6.94 -5.18 1.90
CA ASN A 174 -6.36 -4.65 3.11
C ASN A 174 -7.44 -4.39 4.15
N HIS A 175 -7.20 -4.78 5.37
CA HIS A 175 -7.91 -4.30 6.53
C HIS A 175 -7.27 -2.96 6.94
N PHE A 176 -8.03 -1.84 6.86
CA PHE A 176 -7.53 -0.52 7.26
C PHE A 176 -7.72 -0.33 8.77
N LYS A 177 -6.64 0.02 9.48
CA LYS A 177 -6.60 0.15 10.94
C LYS A 177 -5.33 0.87 11.40
N GLY A 178 -5.17 1.07 12.71
CA GLY A 178 -3.92 1.52 13.29
C GLY A 178 -2.78 0.52 13.15
N HIS A 179 -1.56 1.00 13.41
CA HIS A 179 -0.36 0.17 13.47
C HIS A 179 0.65 0.73 14.47
N PRO A 180 1.23 -0.10 15.37
CA PRO A 180 2.10 0.40 16.43
C PRO A 180 3.36 1.11 15.93
N MET A 181 3.92 0.73 14.79
CA MET A 181 5.12 1.34 14.23
C MET A 181 4.85 2.22 13.01
N GLY A 182 3.98 1.82 12.09
CA GLY A 182 3.71 2.55 10.85
C GLY A 182 2.61 3.62 10.98
N GLY A 183 2.04 3.81 12.18
CA GLY A 183 0.91 4.72 12.39
C GLY A 183 -0.42 4.11 11.98
N TYR A 184 -0.54 3.66 10.74
CA TYR A 184 -1.69 2.94 10.20
C TYR A 184 -1.26 1.74 9.35
N GLY A 185 -2.20 0.87 9.04
CA GLY A 185 -2.06 -0.23 8.09
C GLY A 185 -3.12 -0.15 7.02
N GLY A 186 -2.70 -0.05 5.77
CA GLY A 186 -3.52 -0.02 4.56
C GLY A 186 -2.81 -0.72 3.41
N ALA A 187 -3.01 -0.27 2.17
CA ALA A 187 -2.44 -0.88 0.98
C ALA A 187 -0.91 -0.83 1.00
N LEU A 188 -0.31 0.34 1.31
CA LEU A 188 1.16 0.49 1.31
C LEU A 188 1.82 -0.46 2.31
N LYS A 189 1.27 -0.60 3.51
CA LYS A 189 1.79 -1.52 4.54
C LYS A 189 1.61 -2.99 4.15
N ASN A 190 0.46 -3.36 3.59
CA ASN A 190 0.20 -4.75 3.21
C ASN A 190 1.09 -5.19 2.04
N LEU A 191 1.38 -4.30 1.10
CA LEU A 191 2.33 -4.55 0.01
C LEU A 191 3.76 -4.70 0.52
N SER A 192 4.23 -3.76 1.34
CA SER A 192 5.60 -3.75 1.84
C SER A 192 5.83 -4.86 2.86
N ILE A 193 5.34 -4.66 4.09
CA ILE A 193 5.55 -5.59 5.20
C ILE A 193 4.81 -6.91 4.98
N GLY A 194 3.61 -6.86 4.37
CA GLY A 194 2.79 -8.06 4.16
C GLY A 194 3.37 -9.04 3.13
N CYS A 195 4.02 -8.56 2.06
CA CYS A 195 4.64 -9.41 1.04
C CYS A 195 6.10 -9.78 1.36
N ALA A 196 6.75 -9.02 2.25
CA ALA A 196 8.11 -9.31 2.66
C ALA A 196 8.20 -10.65 3.42
N SER A 197 9.26 -11.42 3.19
CA SER A 197 9.62 -12.56 4.03
C SER A 197 9.98 -12.09 5.45
N SER A 198 10.19 -13.00 6.39
CA SER A 198 10.67 -12.63 7.72
C SER A 198 11.99 -11.83 7.66
N ASN A 199 12.91 -12.21 6.77
CA ASN A 199 14.15 -11.45 6.52
C ASN A 199 13.85 -10.08 5.87
N GLY A 200 12.94 -10.02 4.92
CA GLY A 200 12.50 -8.77 4.28
C GLY A 200 11.86 -7.80 5.27
N LYS A 201 11.03 -8.30 6.17
CA LYS A 201 10.47 -7.49 7.26
C LYS A 201 11.58 -6.88 8.13
N ALA A 202 12.59 -7.67 8.51
CA ALA A 202 13.73 -7.18 9.26
C ALA A 202 14.51 -6.10 8.48
N TYR A 203 14.70 -6.30 7.17
CA TYR A 203 15.39 -5.37 6.31
C TYR A 203 14.65 -4.03 6.17
N ILE A 204 13.34 -4.05 6.00
CA ILE A 204 12.50 -2.85 5.92
C ILE A 204 12.45 -2.14 7.29
N HIS A 205 12.15 -2.83 8.40
CA HIS A 205 12.05 -2.23 9.73
C HIS A 205 13.37 -1.60 10.21
N SER A 206 14.48 -2.12 9.76
CA SER A 206 15.81 -1.61 10.11
C SER A 206 16.34 -0.56 9.13
N SER A 207 15.53 -0.06 8.18
CA SER A 207 15.99 0.87 7.14
C SER A 207 17.23 0.36 6.42
N GLY A 208 17.22 -0.93 6.05
CA GLY A 208 18.29 -1.56 5.29
C GLY A 208 19.49 -2.09 6.09
N LYS A 209 19.45 -2.05 7.43
CA LYS A 209 20.60 -2.46 8.28
C LYS A 209 20.66 -3.96 8.55
N MET A 210 19.53 -4.68 8.46
CA MET A 210 19.43 -6.11 8.81
C MET A 210 18.78 -6.92 7.68
N GLU A 211 19.60 -7.54 6.83
CA GLU A 211 19.12 -8.40 5.73
C GLU A 211 18.72 -9.81 6.19
N LYS A 212 19.27 -10.28 7.29
CA LYS A 212 18.94 -11.57 7.90
C LYS A 212 18.41 -11.34 9.29
N LEU A 213 17.20 -11.82 9.54
CA LEU A 213 16.52 -11.63 10.81
C LEU A 213 17.34 -12.18 11.99
N ASP A 214 17.62 -11.30 12.95
CA ASP A 214 18.10 -11.61 14.28
C ASP A 214 17.06 -11.07 15.28
N MET A 215 16.21 -11.95 15.77
CA MET A 215 15.09 -11.60 16.67
C MET A 215 15.56 -10.91 17.96
N ALA A 216 16.75 -11.25 18.46
CA ALA A 216 17.31 -10.64 19.67
C ALA A 216 17.76 -9.18 19.45
N LYS A 217 18.08 -8.81 18.21
CA LYS A 217 18.64 -7.49 17.88
C LYS A 217 17.67 -6.57 17.16
N LEU A 218 16.79 -7.10 16.31
CA LEU A 218 15.93 -6.28 15.45
C LEU A 218 15.21 -5.17 16.24
N TRP A 219 14.68 -5.49 17.40
CA TRP A 219 13.87 -4.57 18.20
C TRP A 219 14.68 -3.68 19.16
N THR A 220 15.99 -3.58 18.95
CA THR A 220 16.85 -2.63 19.67
C THR A 220 16.89 -1.25 18.97
N PRO A 221 17.15 -0.15 19.68
CA PRO A 221 17.25 1.19 19.08
C PRO A 221 18.28 1.32 17.95
N GLU A 222 19.28 0.45 17.92
CA GLU A 222 20.27 0.40 16.84
C GLU A 222 19.65 0.13 15.48
N TYR A 223 18.63 -0.76 15.44
CA TYR A 223 18.01 -1.20 14.21
C TYR A 223 16.69 -0.49 13.89
N ILE A 224 15.86 -0.19 14.91
CA ILE A 224 14.53 0.42 14.71
C ILE A 224 14.47 1.91 15.07
N GLY A 225 15.63 2.58 15.29
CA GLY A 225 15.66 3.98 15.75
C GLY A 225 15.40 5.03 14.67
N ASP A 226 15.33 4.64 13.41
CA ASP A 226 15.08 5.54 12.27
C ASP A 226 13.64 5.38 11.78
N GLN A 227 12.73 6.16 12.37
CA GLN A 227 11.30 6.08 12.07
C GLN A 227 11.00 6.46 10.62
N ASP A 228 11.52 7.59 10.14
CA ASP A 228 11.25 8.05 8.78
C ASP A 228 11.92 7.14 7.74
N GLY A 229 13.15 6.69 8.01
CA GLY A 229 13.82 5.69 7.15
C GLY A 229 13.06 4.36 7.04
N PHE A 230 12.40 3.93 8.13
CA PHE A 230 11.49 2.77 8.09
C PHE A 230 10.28 3.04 7.18
N LEU A 231 9.61 4.19 7.32
CA LEU A 231 8.44 4.56 6.52
C LEU A 231 8.79 4.74 5.03
N GLU A 232 9.95 5.33 4.73
CA GLU A 232 10.48 5.45 3.38
C GLU A 232 10.84 4.08 2.77
N SER A 233 11.40 3.18 3.58
CA SER A 233 11.66 1.79 3.18
C SER A 233 10.37 1.03 2.87
N MET A 234 9.31 1.26 3.64
CA MET A 234 7.98 0.70 3.35
C MET A 234 7.44 1.19 2.01
N ALA A 235 7.54 2.50 1.73
CA ALA A 235 7.08 3.07 0.46
C ALA A 235 7.87 2.48 -0.74
N ALA A 236 9.18 2.35 -0.60
CA ALA A 236 10.06 1.77 -1.62
C ALA A 236 9.75 0.28 -1.88
N ALA A 237 9.51 -0.51 -0.83
CA ALA A 237 9.11 -1.91 -0.94
C ALA A 237 7.71 -2.06 -1.56
N ALA A 238 6.74 -1.24 -1.16
CA ALA A 238 5.40 -1.22 -1.77
C ALA A 238 5.48 -0.91 -3.28
N GLN A 239 6.36 0.04 -3.68
CA GLN A 239 6.61 0.33 -5.09
C GLN A 239 7.24 -0.87 -5.81
N ALA A 240 8.13 -1.61 -5.18
CA ALA A 240 8.76 -2.79 -5.77
C ALA A 240 7.73 -3.88 -6.08
N VAL A 241 6.84 -4.21 -5.14
CA VAL A 241 5.75 -5.18 -5.32
C VAL A 241 4.76 -4.70 -6.39
N THR A 242 4.35 -3.43 -6.35
CA THR A 242 3.49 -2.84 -7.38
C THR A 242 4.10 -2.97 -8.77
N ASN A 243 5.36 -2.56 -8.95
CA ASN A 243 6.07 -2.66 -10.22
C ASN A 243 6.23 -4.12 -10.68
N TYR A 244 6.36 -5.06 -9.74
CA TYR A 244 6.49 -6.48 -10.04
C TYR A 244 5.23 -7.03 -10.72
N PHE A 245 4.05 -6.70 -10.20
CA PHE A 245 2.78 -7.14 -10.77
C PHE A 245 2.32 -6.31 -11.97
N GLN A 246 2.64 -5.01 -12.04
CA GLN A 246 2.37 -4.18 -13.23
C GLN A 246 3.09 -4.70 -14.50
N LYS A 247 4.22 -5.37 -14.34
CA LYS A 247 4.94 -6.03 -15.45
C LYS A 247 4.35 -7.40 -15.82
N ARG A 248 3.33 -7.88 -15.12
CA ARG A 248 2.58 -9.10 -15.32
C ARG A 248 1.16 -8.76 -15.80
N GLN A 249 0.16 -9.31 -15.13
CA GLN A 249 -1.26 -9.07 -15.48
C GLN A 249 -1.86 -7.89 -14.69
N GLY A 250 -1.19 -7.40 -13.63
CA GLY A 250 -1.61 -6.21 -12.91
C GLY A 250 -1.78 -6.39 -11.41
N ILE A 251 -2.19 -5.29 -10.78
CA ILE A 251 -2.48 -5.23 -9.35
C ILE A 251 -3.56 -4.18 -9.10
N ILE A 252 -4.45 -4.46 -8.14
CA ILE A 252 -5.45 -3.53 -7.61
C ILE A 252 -5.43 -3.52 -6.09
N TYR A 253 -6.04 -2.50 -5.51
CA TYR A 253 -6.01 -2.27 -4.07
C TYR A 253 -7.42 -2.03 -3.54
N ILE A 254 -7.76 -2.71 -2.43
CA ILE A 254 -9.04 -2.57 -1.75
C ILE A 254 -8.75 -2.42 -0.25
N ASN A 255 -9.25 -1.34 0.37
CA ASN A 255 -9.21 -1.13 1.81
C ASN A 255 -10.59 -1.34 2.40
N VAL A 256 -10.71 -2.22 3.39
CA VAL A 256 -11.94 -2.42 4.17
C VAL A 256 -11.76 -1.70 5.51
N MET A 257 -12.62 -0.71 5.74
CA MET A 257 -12.62 0.13 6.95
C MET A 257 -13.69 -0.36 7.92
N ASN A 258 -13.45 -1.52 8.52
CA ASN A 258 -14.29 -2.12 9.56
C ASN A 258 -13.43 -2.57 10.74
N ASN A 259 -14.00 -2.70 11.92
CA ASN A 259 -13.28 -3.12 13.15
C ASN A 259 -11.93 -2.39 13.33
N MET A 260 -11.90 -1.09 13.04
CA MET A 260 -10.68 -0.28 13.00
C MET A 260 -10.13 -0.04 14.42
N SER A 261 -9.32 -0.98 14.91
CA SER A 261 -8.56 -0.80 16.16
C SER A 261 -7.36 0.13 15.95
N ILE A 262 -6.88 0.74 17.04
CA ILE A 262 -5.58 1.44 17.07
C ILE A 262 -4.41 0.49 16.80
N ASP A 263 -4.60 -0.80 17.05
CA ASP A 263 -3.61 -1.84 16.83
C ASP A 263 -3.91 -2.63 15.55
N CYS A 264 -2.88 -3.25 15.00
CA CYS A 264 -3.00 -4.02 13.78
C CYS A 264 -3.36 -5.49 14.05
N ASP A 265 -3.77 -6.22 12.99
CA ASP A 265 -4.04 -7.65 13.04
C ASP A 265 -2.84 -8.48 13.51
N CYS A 266 -1.66 -7.88 13.51
CA CYS A 266 -0.42 -8.46 14.00
C CYS A 266 -0.23 -8.31 15.53
N VAL A 267 -1.21 -7.81 16.25
CA VAL A 267 -1.23 -7.76 17.72
C VAL A 267 -2.25 -8.78 18.21
N ASP A 268 -1.82 -9.72 19.02
CA ASP A 268 -2.65 -10.86 19.49
C ASP A 268 -3.86 -10.38 20.31
N HIS A 269 -3.64 -9.45 21.23
CA HIS A 269 -4.69 -8.82 22.04
C HIS A 269 -4.77 -7.33 21.75
N PRO A 270 -5.45 -6.92 20.64
CA PRO A 270 -5.54 -5.52 20.25
C PRO A 270 -6.41 -4.71 21.23
N ALA A 271 -6.16 -3.40 21.28
CA ALA A 271 -7.03 -2.47 21.98
C ALA A 271 -8.47 -2.53 21.44
N PRO A 272 -9.47 -2.21 22.26
CA PRO A 272 -10.86 -2.17 21.82
C PRO A 272 -11.06 -1.25 20.62
N VAL A 273 -11.93 -1.66 19.70
CA VAL A 273 -12.37 -0.82 18.58
C VAL A 273 -13.23 0.31 19.13
N LYS A 274 -12.91 1.55 18.77
CA LYS A 274 -13.63 2.78 19.14
C LYS A 274 -14.27 3.50 17.97
N LEU A 275 -13.95 3.07 16.73
CA LEU A 275 -14.52 3.65 15.52
C LEU A 275 -15.65 2.79 14.99
N GLU A 276 -16.66 3.47 14.48
CA GLU A 276 -17.69 2.81 13.67
C GLU A 276 -17.10 2.34 12.33
N ASP A 277 -17.67 1.27 11.79
CA ASP A 277 -17.34 0.79 10.46
C ASP A 277 -17.70 1.85 9.42
N TYR A 278 -16.80 2.09 8.47
CA TYR A 278 -17.01 3.16 7.49
C TYR A 278 -17.48 2.65 6.14
N GLY A 279 -16.83 1.62 5.60
CA GLY A 279 -17.12 1.12 4.27
C GLY A 279 -15.93 0.44 3.61
N ILE A 280 -16.02 0.27 2.30
CA ILE A 280 -14.98 -0.33 1.48
C ILE A 280 -14.55 0.69 0.43
N LEU A 281 -13.25 0.90 0.29
CA LEU A 281 -12.66 1.73 -0.75
C LEU A 281 -11.78 0.89 -1.68
N ALA A 282 -11.74 1.26 -2.96
CA ALA A 282 -10.89 0.59 -3.94
C ALA A 282 -10.30 1.58 -4.96
N SER A 283 -9.07 1.31 -5.39
CA SER A 283 -8.38 2.11 -6.40
C SER A 283 -7.36 1.26 -7.17
N THR A 284 -6.94 1.75 -8.32
CA THR A 284 -5.75 1.27 -9.04
C THR A 284 -4.48 2.02 -8.60
N ASP A 285 -4.61 2.99 -7.67
CA ASP A 285 -3.52 3.78 -7.09
C ASP A 285 -3.50 3.57 -5.56
N PRO A 286 -2.45 2.91 -5.00
CA PRO A 286 -2.40 2.61 -3.58
C PRO A 286 -2.17 3.85 -2.71
N VAL A 287 -1.51 4.88 -3.27
CA VAL A 287 -1.23 6.15 -2.56
C VAL A 287 -2.53 6.94 -2.37
N ALA A 288 -3.31 7.08 -3.45
CA ALA A 288 -4.63 7.71 -3.41
C ALA A 288 -5.59 6.98 -2.48
N LEU A 289 -5.56 5.65 -2.50
CA LEU A 289 -6.41 4.82 -1.66
C LEU A 289 -6.12 5.02 -0.17
N ASP A 290 -4.86 4.93 0.23
CA ASP A 290 -4.47 5.11 1.62
C ASP A 290 -4.67 6.55 2.09
N GLN A 291 -4.38 7.56 1.23
CA GLN A 291 -4.68 8.97 1.51
C GLN A 291 -6.16 9.19 1.76
N ALA A 292 -7.04 8.63 0.92
CA ALA A 292 -8.49 8.75 1.10
C ALA A 292 -8.97 8.16 2.43
N CYS A 293 -8.44 7.01 2.82
CA CYS A 293 -8.77 6.39 4.12
C CYS A 293 -8.31 7.25 5.30
N VAL A 294 -7.09 7.80 5.25
CA VAL A 294 -6.57 8.70 6.31
C VAL A 294 -7.41 9.97 6.39
N ASP A 295 -7.76 10.59 5.25
CA ASP A 295 -8.59 11.78 5.21
C ASP A 295 -10.00 11.52 5.77
N ILE A 296 -10.57 10.35 5.50
CA ILE A 296 -11.86 9.94 6.07
C ILE A 296 -11.77 9.89 7.60
N ILE A 297 -10.71 9.26 8.16
CA ILE A 297 -10.56 9.22 9.62
C ILE A 297 -10.35 10.61 10.21
N ASN A 298 -9.56 11.49 9.54
CA ASN A 298 -9.35 12.87 9.98
C ASN A 298 -10.63 13.71 10.02
N ASN A 299 -11.62 13.39 9.19
CA ASN A 299 -12.88 14.12 9.08
C ASN A 299 -14.01 13.50 9.88
N GLN A 300 -13.76 12.44 10.66
CA GLN A 300 -14.79 11.85 11.52
C GLN A 300 -15.03 12.67 12.78
N GLU A 301 -16.29 12.84 13.13
CA GLU A 301 -16.69 13.50 14.37
C GLU A 301 -16.63 12.52 15.54
N VAL A 302 -16.24 13.03 16.71
CA VAL A 302 -16.32 12.28 17.97
C VAL A 302 -17.77 12.22 18.42
N THR A 303 -18.29 11.01 18.59
CA THR A 303 -19.64 10.74 19.11
C THR A 303 -19.56 9.77 20.28
N ALA A 304 -20.71 9.33 20.80
CA ALA A 304 -20.75 8.31 21.84
C ALA A 304 -20.28 6.92 21.37
N THR A 305 -20.35 6.65 20.06
CA THR A 305 -20.05 5.35 19.45
C THR A 305 -18.88 5.39 18.47
N ASN A 306 -18.35 6.60 18.17
CA ASN A 306 -17.27 6.78 17.21
C ASN A 306 -16.23 7.76 17.77
N ASP A 307 -15.01 7.27 18.04
CA ASP A 307 -13.90 8.08 18.56
C ASP A 307 -12.60 7.79 17.78
N PRO A 308 -12.23 8.62 16.80
CA PRO A 308 -11.01 8.49 16.04
C PRO A 308 -9.74 8.97 16.77
N THR A 309 -9.86 9.59 17.95
CA THR A 309 -8.78 10.32 18.63
C THR A 309 -7.53 9.47 18.83
N ASP A 310 -7.68 8.23 19.31
CA ASP A 310 -6.53 7.34 19.56
C ASP A 310 -5.83 6.93 18.27
N LEU A 311 -6.60 6.65 17.21
CA LEU A 311 -6.03 6.29 15.91
C LEU A 311 -5.31 7.46 15.27
N LEU A 312 -5.89 8.65 15.29
CA LEU A 312 -5.25 9.88 14.80
C LEU A 312 -3.97 10.19 15.57
N SER A 313 -4.01 10.09 16.90
CA SER A 313 -2.82 10.27 17.75
C SER A 313 -1.73 9.24 17.43
N ARG A 314 -2.09 7.99 17.09
CA ARG A 314 -1.14 6.96 16.67
C ARG A 314 -0.52 7.30 15.30
N ILE A 315 -1.33 7.73 14.33
CA ILE A 315 -0.86 8.14 13.00
C ILE A 315 0.12 9.30 13.13
N ASP A 316 -0.23 10.33 13.91
CA ASP A 316 0.63 11.49 14.12
C ASP A 316 1.94 11.11 14.84
N LYS A 317 1.85 10.43 15.98
CA LYS A 317 3.02 10.02 16.77
C LYS A 317 4.03 9.17 16.00
N GLN A 318 3.55 8.36 15.07
CA GLN A 318 4.38 7.47 14.26
C GLN A 318 4.72 8.07 12.89
N HIS A 319 4.44 9.37 12.67
CA HIS A 319 4.61 10.03 11.36
C HIS A 319 3.95 9.24 10.21
N GLY A 320 2.81 8.57 10.47
CA GLY A 320 2.24 7.56 9.55
C GLY A 320 1.98 8.08 8.14
N THR A 321 1.63 9.38 7.95
CA THR A 321 1.42 9.98 6.63
C THR A 321 2.70 10.12 5.82
N HIS A 322 3.87 10.08 6.44
CA HIS A 322 5.17 10.16 5.74
C HIS A 322 5.34 9.01 4.73
N THR A 323 4.81 7.82 5.02
CA THR A 323 4.80 6.71 4.04
C THR A 323 4.05 7.08 2.76
N ILE A 324 2.89 7.75 2.86
CA ILE A 324 2.09 8.21 1.72
C ILE A 324 2.83 9.30 0.95
N GLU A 325 3.40 10.27 1.68
CA GLU A 325 4.16 11.40 1.10
C GLU A 325 5.39 10.91 0.33
N HIS A 326 6.13 9.99 0.92
CA HIS A 326 7.29 9.41 0.27
C HIS A 326 6.90 8.53 -0.92
N ALA A 327 5.82 7.75 -0.81
CA ALA A 327 5.30 6.94 -1.92
C ALA A 327 4.93 7.79 -3.14
N GLU A 328 4.30 8.96 -2.93
CA GLU A 328 4.06 9.94 -4.00
C GLU A 328 5.38 10.50 -4.55
N ALA A 329 6.29 10.92 -3.68
CA ALA A 329 7.58 11.51 -4.07
C ALA A 329 8.44 10.58 -4.95
N ILE A 330 8.39 9.26 -4.70
CA ILE A 330 9.09 8.25 -5.52
C ILE A 330 8.29 7.80 -6.76
N GLY A 331 7.09 8.37 -6.98
CA GLY A 331 6.26 8.10 -8.16
C GLY A 331 5.54 6.76 -8.13
N LEU A 332 5.15 6.27 -6.95
CA LEU A 332 4.30 5.07 -6.83
C LEU A 332 2.85 5.38 -7.23
N GLY A 333 2.35 6.57 -6.89
CA GLY A 333 1.01 7.03 -7.17
C GLY A 333 0.85 8.51 -6.85
N THR A 334 -0.38 8.98 -6.61
CA THR A 334 -0.68 10.37 -6.28
C THR A 334 -1.59 10.48 -5.06
N ARG A 335 -1.36 11.50 -4.23
CA ARG A 335 -2.24 11.85 -3.09
C ARG A 335 -3.51 12.57 -3.52
N LYS A 336 -3.58 13.03 -4.78
CA LYS A 336 -4.76 13.70 -5.35
C LYS A 336 -5.76 12.66 -5.83
N TYR A 337 -6.96 12.70 -5.30
CA TYR A 337 -7.99 11.72 -5.66
C TYR A 337 -9.39 12.35 -5.74
N THR A 338 -10.29 11.61 -6.38
CA THR A 338 -11.74 11.89 -6.39
C THR A 338 -12.46 10.65 -5.87
N ILE A 339 -13.38 10.83 -4.93
CA ILE A 339 -14.28 9.76 -4.48
C ILE A 339 -15.39 9.55 -5.50
N VAL A 340 -15.60 8.28 -5.87
CA VAL A 340 -16.72 7.83 -6.70
C VAL A 340 -17.55 6.85 -5.89
N SER A 341 -18.72 7.29 -5.37
CA SER A 341 -19.64 6.38 -4.69
C SER A 341 -20.27 5.42 -5.70
N ILE A 342 -20.44 4.16 -5.26
CA ILE A 342 -21.15 3.12 -6.00
C ILE A 342 -22.44 2.66 -5.30
N ASP A 343 -22.83 3.36 -4.19
CA ASP A 343 -24.08 3.15 -3.48
C ASP A 343 -25.27 3.74 -4.23
#